data_0b7f0a079756a3fa0be798236040c3ef
#
_entry.id   0b7f0a079756a3fa0be798236040c3ef
#
_cell.length_a   1.000
_cell.length_b   1.000
_cell.length_c   1.000
_cell.angle_alpha   90.00
_cell.angle_beta   90.00
_cell.angle_gamma   90.00
#
_symmetry.space_group_name_H-M   'P 1'
#
loop_
_entity.id
_entity.type
_entity.pdbx_description
1 polymer ?
#
loop_
_entity_poly.entity_id
_entity_poly.type
_entity_poly.pdbx_seq_one_letter_code
_entity_poly.pdbx_strand_id
1 'polypeptide(L)'
;MSKYRFETLQLHVGQETPDPVTDARAVPIYATTSYVFHDCAHAAARFGLTDAGNIYGRLTNSTQDVLEKRVAALEDGVAALALASGAAAITYTLQALGQNGGHFVVQKTIYGGSYNLLAHTLPGFGITASFVNIHDLDEVEAAIEENTRAIYIETLGNPNSDIPDIDALAALAHRHGLPLVVDNTFGTPYFIRPIEHGADIVVHSATKFLGGHGTTLGGVIIDSGKFDWTASGKYPAIAEANPSYHGVSFVKAAGPAAFVTYIRAILLRDTGATISPFAAFLLLQGIETLSLRLERHAENTKKVVKFLNAHPQVERVNHPSLPSHPDYPLYQKYFPNGGASIFTFDIKGGMEEAYRFIDHLQIFSLLANVADVKSLVIHPATTTHSQLSPEELAEQEIKPNTIRLSIGTEHIEDIINDLQHGFDAVE
;
A
#
# COMPACT_ATOMS: atom_id res chain seq x y z
N MET A 1 -15.24 17.83 -1.91
CA MET A 1 -14.49 17.72 -0.65
C MET A 1 -15.43 17.33 0.48
N SER A 2 -15.06 16.33 1.27
CA SER A 2 -15.86 15.91 2.41
C SER A 2 -15.93 17.03 3.47
N LYS A 3 -17.12 17.19 4.06
CA LYS A 3 -17.39 18.12 5.17
C LYS A 3 -16.69 17.69 6.48
N TYR A 4 -16.31 16.44 6.58
CA TYR A 4 -15.81 15.82 7.82
C TYR A 4 -14.30 15.64 7.85
N ARG A 5 -13.71 15.56 9.05
CA ARG A 5 -12.32 15.26 9.31
C ARG A 5 -12.07 13.76 9.22
N PHE A 6 -10.79 13.36 9.16
CA PHE A 6 -10.35 11.97 8.98
C PHE A 6 -11.03 11.00 9.96
N GLU A 7 -11.04 11.33 11.24
CA GLU A 7 -11.59 10.50 12.32
C GLU A 7 -13.09 10.25 12.17
N THR A 8 -13.81 11.19 11.57
CA THR A 8 -15.22 11.02 11.26
C THR A 8 -15.42 10.21 9.97
N LEU A 9 -14.57 10.45 8.96
CA LEU A 9 -14.63 9.71 7.70
C LEU A 9 -14.35 8.21 7.91
N GLN A 10 -13.33 7.87 8.71
CA GLN A 10 -12.98 6.48 8.98
C GLN A 10 -14.09 5.68 9.66
N LEU A 11 -15.05 6.37 10.32
CA LEU A 11 -16.16 5.74 11.03
C LEU A 11 -17.45 5.68 10.19
N HIS A 12 -17.69 6.65 9.31
CA HIS A 12 -19.03 6.88 8.76
C HIS A 12 -19.17 6.68 7.26
N VAL A 13 -18.11 6.89 6.47
CA VAL A 13 -18.22 6.79 5.00
C VAL A 13 -18.60 5.38 4.57
N GLY A 14 -19.59 5.29 3.69
CA GLY A 14 -20.17 4.06 3.18
C GLY A 14 -21.27 3.46 4.06
N GLN A 15 -21.50 4.03 5.26
CA GLN A 15 -22.58 3.64 6.18
C GLN A 15 -23.21 4.88 6.86
N GLU A 16 -23.40 5.95 6.10
CA GLU A 16 -24.00 7.20 6.58
C GLU A 16 -25.44 7.00 7.07
N THR A 17 -26.12 6.03 6.47
CA THR A 17 -27.45 5.56 6.89
C THR A 17 -27.37 4.11 7.37
N PRO A 18 -28.28 3.68 8.29
CA PRO A 18 -28.39 2.29 8.66
C PRO A 18 -28.77 1.40 7.45
N ASP A 19 -28.62 0.09 7.60
CA ASP A 19 -29.06 -0.86 6.58
C ASP A 19 -30.55 -0.66 6.26
N PRO A 20 -30.95 -0.47 4.99
CA PRO A 20 -32.30 -0.05 4.65
C PRO A 20 -33.37 -1.14 4.85
N VAL A 21 -32.95 -2.39 5.10
CA VAL A 21 -33.88 -3.52 5.29
C VAL A 21 -34.04 -3.86 6.77
N THR A 22 -32.97 -3.77 7.54
CA THR A 22 -32.91 -4.27 8.93
C THR A 22 -32.71 -3.17 9.97
N ASP A 23 -32.47 -1.92 9.53
CA ASP A 23 -32.07 -0.78 10.37
C ASP A 23 -30.75 -1.06 11.16
N ALA A 24 -29.97 -2.04 10.77
CA ALA A 24 -28.71 -2.36 11.43
C ALA A 24 -27.70 -1.20 11.32
N ARG A 25 -27.15 -0.80 12.46
CA ARG A 25 -26.13 0.27 12.52
C ARG A 25 -24.76 -0.23 12.08
N ALA A 26 -24.38 -1.45 12.48
CA ALA A 26 -23.15 -2.08 12.02
C ALA A 26 -23.27 -2.49 10.55
N VAL A 27 -22.13 -2.51 9.82
CA VAL A 27 -22.12 -2.97 8.43
C VAL A 27 -22.49 -4.45 8.39
N PRO A 28 -23.56 -4.87 7.70
CA PRO A 28 -23.90 -6.27 7.55
C PRO A 28 -22.86 -7.04 6.73
N ILE A 29 -22.64 -8.32 7.06
CA ILE A 29 -21.80 -9.21 6.28
C ILE A 29 -22.68 -9.95 5.25
N TYR A 30 -22.64 -9.52 4.00
CA TYR A 30 -23.40 -10.15 2.91
C TYR A 30 -22.64 -11.35 2.32
N ALA A 31 -22.70 -12.48 2.99
CA ALA A 31 -22.07 -13.74 2.55
C ALA A 31 -22.91 -14.43 1.45
N THR A 32 -22.90 -13.87 0.25
CA THR A 32 -23.62 -14.41 -0.91
C THR A 32 -22.76 -14.39 -2.16
N THR A 33 -22.98 -15.37 -3.06
CA THR A 33 -22.31 -15.43 -4.36
C THR A 33 -23.07 -14.69 -5.45
N SER A 34 -24.40 -14.59 -5.35
CA SER A 34 -25.28 -14.13 -6.44
C SER A 34 -26.47 -13.35 -5.92
N TYR A 35 -27.03 -12.54 -6.80
CA TYR A 35 -28.17 -11.65 -6.51
C TYR A 35 -29.27 -11.91 -7.51
N VAL A 36 -30.54 -11.87 -7.05
CA VAL A 36 -31.72 -12.12 -7.88
C VAL A 36 -32.10 -10.87 -8.66
N PHE A 37 -32.36 -11.03 -9.94
CA PHE A 37 -32.91 -9.98 -10.79
C PHE A 37 -34.44 -10.01 -10.73
N HIS A 38 -35.08 -8.87 -10.94
CA HIS A 38 -36.54 -8.73 -10.91
C HIS A 38 -37.18 -9.38 -12.14
N ASP A 39 -36.51 -9.23 -13.31
CA ASP A 39 -36.92 -9.79 -14.61
C ASP A 39 -35.72 -9.84 -15.59
N CYS A 40 -35.94 -10.32 -16.80
CA CYS A 40 -34.89 -10.41 -17.83
C CYS A 40 -34.38 -9.04 -18.29
N ALA A 41 -35.22 -8.02 -18.30
CA ALA A 41 -34.84 -6.66 -18.73
C ALA A 41 -33.89 -6.03 -17.67
N HIS A 42 -34.21 -6.21 -16.39
CA HIS A 42 -33.34 -5.81 -15.29
C HIS A 42 -31.98 -6.52 -15.35
N ALA A 43 -31.99 -7.84 -15.60
CA ALA A 43 -30.73 -8.61 -15.78
C ALA A 43 -29.89 -8.04 -16.94
N ALA A 44 -30.52 -7.82 -18.10
CA ALA A 44 -29.83 -7.27 -19.27
C ALA A 44 -29.25 -5.87 -19.01
N ALA A 45 -29.97 -5.00 -18.29
CA ALA A 45 -29.51 -3.67 -17.93
C ALA A 45 -28.28 -3.71 -17.00
N ARG A 46 -28.26 -4.62 -16.01
CA ARG A 46 -27.11 -4.86 -15.12
C ARG A 46 -25.86 -5.28 -15.90
N PHE A 47 -25.99 -6.28 -16.77
CA PHE A 47 -24.86 -6.77 -17.59
C PHE A 47 -24.43 -5.75 -18.65
N GLY A 48 -25.35 -4.92 -19.14
CA GLY A 48 -25.07 -3.83 -20.08
C GLY A 48 -24.48 -2.57 -19.44
N LEU A 49 -24.25 -2.55 -18.13
CA LEU A 49 -23.76 -1.40 -17.35
C LEU A 49 -24.68 -0.16 -17.45
N THR A 50 -25.95 -0.32 -17.78
CA THR A 50 -26.96 0.76 -17.84
C THR A 50 -27.77 0.89 -16.57
N ASP A 51 -27.67 -0.09 -15.67
CA ASP A 51 -28.23 -0.08 -14.32
C ASP A 51 -27.16 -0.49 -13.30
N ALA A 52 -26.97 0.31 -12.26
CA ALA A 52 -25.94 0.05 -11.25
C ALA A 52 -26.44 -0.94 -10.18
N GLY A 53 -25.55 -1.80 -9.68
CA GLY A 53 -25.82 -2.68 -8.54
C GLY A 53 -25.16 -4.05 -8.63
N ASN A 54 -25.57 -4.91 -7.70
CA ASN A 54 -24.94 -6.21 -7.55
C ASN A 54 -25.40 -7.20 -8.62
N ILE A 55 -24.46 -8.01 -9.11
CA ILE A 55 -24.68 -9.09 -10.08
C ILE A 55 -24.20 -10.41 -9.47
N TYR A 56 -22.92 -10.45 -9.12
CA TYR A 56 -22.23 -11.63 -8.62
C TYR A 56 -21.14 -11.22 -7.62
N GLY A 57 -21.00 -11.94 -6.51
CA GLY A 57 -20.16 -11.58 -5.38
C GLY A 57 -18.66 -11.43 -5.68
N ARG A 58 -18.18 -11.96 -6.82
CA ARG A 58 -16.81 -11.72 -7.29
C ARG A 58 -16.61 -10.28 -7.79
N LEU A 59 -17.64 -9.69 -8.39
CA LEU A 59 -17.58 -8.34 -8.98
C LEU A 59 -17.96 -7.25 -7.99
N THR A 60 -19.06 -7.50 -7.26
CA THR A 60 -19.67 -6.52 -6.35
C THR A 60 -20.27 -7.22 -5.14
N ASN A 61 -20.13 -6.61 -3.97
CA ASN A 61 -20.73 -7.07 -2.73
C ASN A 61 -20.94 -5.86 -1.80
N SER A 62 -22.08 -5.77 -1.15
CA SER A 62 -22.43 -4.60 -0.33
C SER A 62 -21.50 -4.37 0.86
N THR A 63 -20.91 -5.41 1.46
CA THR A 63 -19.91 -5.27 2.52
C THR A 63 -18.58 -4.72 1.97
N GLN A 64 -18.15 -5.21 0.81
CA GLN A 64 -16.95 -4.75 0.13
C GLN A 64 -17.11 -3.30 -0.35
N ASP A 65 -18.29 -2.90 -0.82
CA ASP A 65 -18.60 -1.53 -1.27
C ASP A 65 -18.39 -0.50 -0.15
N VAL A 66 -18.76 -0.84 1.10
CA VAL A 66 -18.48 0.04 2.26
C VAL A 66 -16.98 0.22 2.46
N LEU A 67 -16.20 -0.85 2.38
CA LEU A 67 -14.73 -0.79 2.50
C LEU A 67 -14.14 0.09 1.39
N GLU A 68 -14.56 -0.13 0.15
CA GLU A 68 -14.09 0.62 -1.03
C GLU A 68 -14.39 2.12 -0.91
N LYS A 69 -15.62 2.48 -0.58
CA LYS A 69 -16.04 3.88 -0.37
C LYS A 69 -15.26 4.54 0.75
N ARG A 70 -15.05 3.82 1.85
CA ARG A 70 -14.34 4.35 3.02
C ARG A 70 -12.88 4.62 2.71
N VAL A 71 -12.16 3.67 2.14
CA VAL A 71 -10.74 3.86 1.79
C VAL A 71 -10.57 4.92 0.71
N ALA A 72 -11.44 4.95 -0.31
CA ALA A 72 -11.44 6.02 -1.32
C ALA A 72 -11.55 7.42 -0.68
N ALA A 73 -12.50 7.60 0.25
CA ALA A 73 -12.68 8.88 0.94
C ALA A 73 -11.52 9.24 1.86
N LEU A 74 -10.87 8.27 2.49
CA LEU A 74 -9.70 8.50 3.35
C LEU A 74 -8.48 8.95 2.55
N GLU A 75 -8.30 8.43 1.33
CA GLU A 75 -7.21 8.81 0.41
C GLU A 75 -7.53 10.03 -0.47
N ASP A 76 -8.72 10.62 -0.37
CA ASP A 76 -9.21 11.68 -1.29
C ASP A 76 -9.34 11.22 -2.75
N GLY A 77 -9.58 9.92 -2.97
CA GLY A 77 -9.84 9.33 -4.28
C GLY A 77 -11.32 9.35 -4.67
N VAL A 78 -11.60 9.17 -5.95
CA VAL A 78 -12.98 9.14 -6.48
C VAL A 78 -13.61 7.76 -6.37
N ALA A 79 -12.81 6.70 -6.39
CA ALA A 79 -13.25 5.32 -6.30
C ALA A 79 -12.13 4.40 -5.80
N ALA A 80 -12.50 3.25 -5.25
CA ALA A 80 -11.56 2.20 -4.89
C ALA A 80 -12.06 0.81 -5.28
N LEU A 81 -11.13 -0.15 -5.33
CA LEU A 81 -11.39 -1.56 -5.59
C LEU A 81 -10.68 -2.41 -4.54
N ALA A 82 -11.45 -3.17 -3.76
CA ALA A 82 -10.92 -4.10 -2.78
C ALA A 82 -10.64 -5.47 -3.40
N LEU A 83 -9.49 -6.04 -3.05
CA LEU A 83 -8.93 -7.27 -3.59
C LEU A 83 -8.45 -8.20 -2.47
N ALA A 84 -8.19 -9.46 -2.80
CA ALA A 84 -7.81 -10.51 -1.87
C ALA A 84 -6.48 -10.25 -1.12
N SER A 85 -5.58 -9.43 -1.67
CA SER A 85 -4.28 -9.12 -1.06
C SER A 85 -3.65 -7.86 -1.66
N GLY A 86 -2.66 -7.28 -0.95
CA GLY A 86 -1.84 -6.20 -1.49
C GLY A 86 -1.10 -6.61 -2.77
N ALA A 87 -0.59 -7.84 -2.82
CA ALA A 87 0.04 -8.38 -4.03
C ALA A 87 -0.93 -8.39 -5.22
N ALA A 88 -2.21 -8.75 -5.02
CA ALA A 88 -3.21 -8.67 -6.07
C ALA A 88 -3.48 -7.22 -6.51
N ALA A 89 -3.50 -6.27 -5.58
CA ALA A 89 -3.68 -4.85 -5.90
C ALA A 89 -2.53 -4.32 -6.78
N ILE A 90 -1.30 -4.62 -6.41
CA ILE A 90 -0.11 -4.24 -7.18
C ILE A 90 -0.13 -4.94 -8.56
N THR A 91 -0.34 -6.25 -8.59
CA THR A 91 -0.34 -7.02 -9.84
C THR A 91 -1.40 -6.52 -10.82
N TYR A 92 -2.63 -6.29 -10.36
CA TYR A 92 -3.70 -5.79 -11.24
C TYR A 92 -3.44 -4.36 -11.72
N THR A 93 -2.87 -3.51 -10.87
CA THR A 93 -2.45 -2.16 -11.28
C THR A 93 -1.41 -2.22 -12.39
N LEU A 94 -0.35 -3.01 -12.20
CA LEU A 94 0.72 -3.16 -13.17
C LEU A 94 0.24 -3.84 -14.46
N GLN A 95 -0.59 -4.87 -14.38
CA GLN A 95 -1.17 -5.53 -15.55
C GLN A 95 -2.13 -4.63 -16.33
N ALA A 96 -2.94 -3.81 -15.62
CA ALA A 96 -3.86 -2.88 -16.27
C ALA A 96 -3.12 -1.82 -17.09
N LEU A 97 -2.01 -1.31 -16.57
CA LEU A 97 -1.18 -0.30 -17.22
C LEU A 97 -0.22 -0.90 -18.26
N GLY A 98 0.40 -2.03 -17.93
CA GLY A 98 1.53 -2.62 -18.67
C GLY A 98 1.15 -3.54 -19.84
N GLN A 99 -0.10 -3.50 -20.31
CA GLN A 99 -0.55 -4.32 -21.43
C GLN A 99 0.32 -4.10 -22.69
N ASN A 100 0.44 -5.18 -23.49
CA ASN A 100 1.17 -5.18 -24.75
C ASN A 100 2.66 -4.81 -24.62
N GLY A 101 3.32 -5.28 -23.59
CA GLY A 101 4.75 -5.08 -23.40
C GLY A 101 5.11 -3.74 -22.76
N GLY A 102 4.31 -3.28 -21.81
CA GLY A 102 4.58 -2.06 -21.06
C GLY A 102 5.80 -2.14 -20.16
N HIS A 103 6.46 -1.02 -19.97
CA HIS A 103 7.61 -0.82 -19.10
C HIS A 103 7.24 0.07 -17.91
N PHE A 104 7.91 -0.12 -16.77
CA PHE A 104 7.75 0.69 -15.56
C PHE A 104 9.09 1.24 -15.09
N VAL A 105 9.11 2.50 -14.65
CA VAL A 105 10.22 3.05 -13.88
C VAL A 105 9.88 2.91 -12.41
N VAL A 106 10.75 2.25 -11.64
CA VAL A 106 10.43 1.74 -10.31
C VAL A 106 11.50 2.16 -9.31
N GLN A 107 11.08 2.67 -8.16
CA GLN A 107 11.98 2.87 -7.01
C GLN A 107 12.68 1.55 -6.67
N LYS A 108 14.02 1.57 -6.52
CA LYS A 108 14.78 0.33 -6.26
C LYS A 108 14.59 -0.22 -4.84
N THR A 109 14.29 0.64 -3.88
CA THR A 109 14.09 0.32 -2.46
C THR A 109 12.61 0.09 -2.13
N ILE A 110 11.96 -0.86 -2.81
CA ILE A 110 10.57 -1.24 -2.59
C ILE A 110 10.45 -2.58 -1.86
N TYR A 111 9.23 -2.90 -1.44
CA TYR A 111 8.91 -4.19 -0.86
C TYR A 111 9.43 -5.36 -1.72
N GLY A 112 10.16 -6.29 -1.11
CA GLY A 112 10.80 -7.41 -1.82
C GLY A 112 9.85 -8.25 -2.68
N GLY A 113 8.57 -8.38 -2.28
CA GLY A 113 7.55 -9.05 -3.10
C GLY A 113 7.22 -8.27 -4.37
N SER A 114 7.16 -6.94 -4.31
CA SER A 114 6.96 -6.07 -5.48
C SER A 114 8.18 -6.08 -6.40
N TYR A 115 9.38 -6.06 -5.81
CA TYR A 115 10.63 -6.22 -6.56
C TYR A 115 10.63 -7.54 -7.33
N ASN A 116 10.40 -8.67 -6.64
CA ASN A 116 10.38 -9.99 -7.28
C ASN A 116 9.30 -10.12 -8.37
N LEU A 117 8.12 -9.52 -8.14
CA LEU A 117 7.05 -9.46 -9.14
C LEU A 117 7.52 -8.77 -10.42
N LEU A 118 8.12 -7.59 -10.30
CA LEU A 118 8.57 -6.75 -11.41
C LEU A 118 9.84 -7.29 -12.09
N ALA A 119 10.80 -7.80 -11.32
CA ALA A 119 12.08 -8.28 -11.85
C ALA A 119 11.99 -9.67 -12.47
N HIS A 120 11.14 -10.56 -11.96
CA HIS A 120 11.16 -11.99 -12.33
C HIS A 120 9.84 -12.53 -12.86
N THR A 121 8.70 -12.12 -12.28
CA THR A 121 7.39 -12.70 -12.64
C THR A 121 6.79 -12.04 -13.88
N LEU A 122 6.68 -10.72 -13.87
CA LEU A 122 6.04 -9.96 -14.95
C LEU A 122 6.78 -9.98 -16.28
N PRO A 123 8.13 -10.11 -16.34
CA PRO A 123 8.83 -10.30 -17.61
C PRO A 123 8.35 -11.53 -18.40
N GLY A 124 7.94 -12.61 -17.72
CA GLY A 124 7.29 -13.76 -18.33
C GLY A 124 5.96 -13.46 -19.04
N PHE A 125 5.35 -12.32 -18.73
CA PHE A 125 4.14 -11.79 -19.35
C PHE A 125 4.40 -10.59 -20.25
N GLY A 126 5.68 -10.32 -20.58
CA GLY A 126 6.10 -9.23 -21.46
C GLY A 126 6.10 -7.84 -20.82
N ILE A 127 5.94 -7.74 -19.50
CA ILE A 127 6.01 -6.48 -18.77
C ILE A 127 7.40 -6.33 -18.14
N THR A 128 8.07 -5.20 -18.36
CA THR A 128 9.44 -4.95 -17.92
C THR A 128 9.52 -3.78 -16.95
N ALA A 129 10.65 -3.66 -16.24
CA ALA A 129 10.88 -2.56 -15.31
C ALA A 129 12.36 -2.16 -15.25
N SER A 130 12.62 -0.86 -15.06
CA SER A 130 13.92 -0.30 -14.69
C SER A 130 13.85 0.17 -13.24
N PHE A 131 14.76 -0.35 -12.41
CA PHE A 131 14.88 0.04 -11.01
C PHE A 131 15.89 1.18 -10.88
N VAL A 132 15.47 2.29 -10.30
CA VAL A 132 16.22 3.55 -10.26
C VAL A 132 16.39 4.08 -8.83
N ASN A 133 17.41 4.89 -8.63
CA ASN A 133 17.51 5.69 -7.43
C ASN A 133 16.48 6.84 -7.49
N ILE A 134 15.45 6.75 -6.68
CA ILE A 134 14.31 7.68 -6.70
C ILE A 134 14.66 9.11 -6.25
N HIS A 135 15.83 9.29 -5.62
CA HIS A 135 16.33 10.61 -5.23
C HIS A 135 17.11 11.33 -6.35
N ASP A 136 17.41 10.63 -7.43
CA ASP A 136 18.04 11.17 -8.63
C ASP A 136 17.02 11.29 -9.77
N LEU A 137 16.42 12.50 -9.91
CA LEU A 137 15.40 12.74 -10.94
C LEU A 137 15.92 12.61 -12.37
N ASP A 138 17.21 12.84 -12.59
CA ASP A 138 17.84 12.68 -13.91
C ASP A 138 17.95 11.19 -14.27
N GLU A 139 18.30 10.33 -13.28
CA GLU A 139 18.28 8.87 -13.47
C GLU A 139 16.85 8.37 -13.73
N VAL A 140 15.86 8.87 -12.98
CA VAL A 140 14.44 8.53 -13.18
C VAL A 140 13.98 8.90 -14.58
N GLU A 141 14.29 10.11 -15.03
CA GLU A 141 13.90 10.60 -16.37
C GLU A 141 14.61 9.83 -17.49
N ALA A 142 15.89 9.54 -17.33
CA ALA A 142 16.69 8.76 -18.29
C ALA A 142 16.19 7.31 -18.45
N ALA A 143 15.54 6.75 -17.44
CA ALA A 143 14.98 5.40 -17.48
C ALA A 143 13.61 5.34 -18.19
N ILE A 144 13.01 6.47 -18.57
CA ILE A 144 11.72 6.49 -19.26
C ILE A 144 11.91 6.09 -20.73
N GLU A 145 11.26 5.02 -21.15
CA GLU A 145 11.23 4.48 -22.51
C GLU A 145 9.91 4.85 -23.22
N GLU A 146 9.82 4.63 -24.52
CA GLU A 146 8.60 4.89 -25.31
C GLU A 146 7.41 4.07 -24.79
N ASN A 147 7.66 2.80 -24.41
CA ASN A 147 6.65 1.90 -23.87
C ASN A 147 6.49 2.01 -22.34
N THR A 148 7.12 2.98 -21.67
CA THR A 148 6.87 3.24 -20.25
C THR A 148 5.41 3.59 -20.00
N ARG A 149 4.84 3.00 -18.94
CA ARG A 149 3.41 3.12 -18.59
C ARG A 149 3.15 3.77 -17.23
N ALA A 150 4.10 3.77 -16.32
CA ALA A 150 3.99 4.49 -15.05
C ALA A 150 5.35 4.62 -14.37
N ILE A 151 5.42 5.53 -13.41
CA ILE A 151 6.42 5.53 -12.35
C ILE A 151 5.77 4.90 -11.11
N TYR A 152 6.44 3.93 -10.47
CA TYR A 152 5.95 3.23 -9.28
C TYR A 152 6.88 3.46 -8.10
N ILE A 153 6.32 3.93 -6.98
CA ILE A 153 7.06 4.26 -5.75
C ILE A 153 6.29 3.78 -4.50
N GLU A 154 6.99 3.72 -3.37
CA GLU A 154 6.41 3.59 -2.03
C GLU A 154 6.56 4.91 -1.26
N THR A 155 5.57 5.31 -0.45
CA THR A 155 5.67 6.52 0.40
C THR A 155 6.75 6.42 1.46
N LEU A 156 6.99 5.20 1.94
CA LEU A 156 8.03 4.81 2.88
C LEU A 156 8.58 3.46 2.42
N GLY A 157 9.82 3.43 2.00
CA GLY A 157 10.47 2.23 1.50
C GLY A 157 10.64 1.14 2.56
N ASN A 158 10.72 -0.11 2.12
CA ASN A 158 10.90 -1.27 2.98
C ASN A 158 12.24 -1.96 2.65
N PRO A 159 13.20 -2.07 3.58
CA PRO A 159 13.01 -1.97 5.04
C PRO A 159 13.38 -0.62 5.66
N ASN A 160 13.94 0.32 4.91
CA ASN A 160 14.70 1.46 5.44
C ASN A 160 13.89 2.73 5.67
N SER A 161 12.59 2.77 5.28
CA SER A 161 11.73 3.95 5.39
C SER A 161 12.27 5.21 4.67
N ASP A 162 13.01 5.02 3.56
CA ASP A 162 13.40 6.09 2.66
C ASP A 162 12.17 6.75 2.02
N ILE A 163 12.26 8.07 1.81
CA ILE A 163 11.12 8.90 1.40
C ILE A 163 11.39 9.56 0.05
N PRO A 164 10.61 9.24 -1.02
CA PRO A 164 10.71 9.93 -2.31
C PRO A 164 10.11 11.34 -2.24
N ASP A 165 10.59 12.26 -3.08
CA ASP A 165 9.89 13.53 -3.32
C ASP A 165 8.70 13.31 -4.28
N ILE A 166 7.54 13.02 -3.69
CA ILE A 166 6.31 12.65 -4.43
C ILE A 166 5.88 13.78 -5.37
N ASP A 167 5.95 15.04 -4.92
CA ASP A 167 5.55 16.19 -5.76
C ASP A 167 6.44 16.29 -7.01
N ALA A 168 7.76 16.12 -6.85
CA ALA A 168 8.70 16.18 -7.97
C ALA A 168 8.51 15.02 -8.96
N LEU A 169 8.28 13.81 -8.44
CA LEU A 169 8.04 12.62 -9.26
C LEU A 169 6.71 12.66 -9.98
N ALA A 170 5.65 13.19 -9.35
CA ALA A 170 4.37 13.41 -10.00
C ALA A 170 4.51 14.40 -11.18
N ALA A 171 5.20 15.51 -10.94
CA ALA A 171 5.46 16.50 -11.99
C ALA A 171 6.28 15.89 -13.14
N LEU A 172 7.28 15.06 -12.85
CA LEU A 172 8.06 14.33 -13.85
C LEU A 172 7.19 13.37 -14.64
N ALA A 173 6.45 12.49 -13.98
CA ALA A 173 5.57 11.51 -14.62
C ALA A 173 4.57 12.21 -15.57
N HIS A 174 3.92 13.25 -15.10
CA HIS A 174 2.91 13.97 -15.89
C HIS A 174 3.50 14.68 -17.12
N ARG A 175 4.74 15.20 -17.07
CA ARG A 175 5.41 15.75 -18.26
C ARG A 175 5.57 14.72 -19.38
N HIS A 176 5.69 13.45 -19.03
CA HIS A 176 5.81 12.32 -19.96
C HIS A 176 4.47 11.62 -20.26
N GLY A 177 3.35 12.18 -19.79
CA GLY A 177 2.01 11.58 -19.98
C GLY A 177 1.86 10.23 -19.27
N LEU A 178 2.54 10.04 -18.14
CA LEU A 178 2.54 8.84 -17.31
C LEU A 178 1.82 9.11 -15.99
N PRO A 179 1.04 8.15 -15.46
CA PRO A 179 0.54 8.24 -14.09
C PRO A 179 1.65 7.93 -13.09
N LEU A 180 1.57 8.57 -11.91
CA LEU A 180 2.32 8.18 -10.73
C LEU A 180 1.51 7.19 -9.91
N VAL A 181 2.06 5.99 -9.71
CA VAL A 181 1.49 4.93 -8.86
C VAL A 181 2.25 4.92 -7.54
N VAL A 182 1.54 5.04 -6.43
CA VAL A 182 2.13 5.12 -5.10
C VAL A 182 1.58 4.01 -4.21
N ASP A 183 2.44 3.15 -3.69
CA ASP A 183 2.09 2.25 -2.60
C ASP A 183 2.16 3.01 -1.28
N ASN A 184 0.99 3.27 -0.69
CA ASN A 184 0.85 4.00 0.56
C ASN A 184 0.63 3.09 1.78
N THR A 185 1.06 1.83 1.67
CA THR A 185 0.86 0.83 2.74
C THR A 185 1.45 1.28 4.08
N PHE A 186 2.64 1.87 4.09
CA PHE A 186 3.32 2.30 5.32
C PHE A 186 2.99 3.75 5.70
N GLY A 187 2.78 4.61 4.72
CA GLY A 187 2.36 6.00 4.96
C GLY A 187 0.95 6.08 5.54
N THR A 188 0.03 5.30 5.02
CA THR A 188 -1.41 5.31 5.33
C THR A 188 -2.10 6.65 5.04
N PRO A 189 -3.40 6.67 4.77
CA PRO A 189 -4.11 7.93 4.51
C PRO A 189 -4.20 8.86 5.74
N TYR A 190 -3.79 8.37 6.91
CA TYR A 190 -3.75 9.19 8.13
C TYR A 190 -2.53 10.10 8.18
N PHE A 191 -1.34 9.60 7.82
CA PHE A 191 -0.12 10.40 7.86
C PHE A 191 0.11 11.16 6.57
N ILE A 192 -0.20 10.57 5.41
CA ILE A 192 -0.01 11.16 4.09
C ILE A 192 -1.08 10.67 3.12
N ARG A 193 -1.57 11.56 2.26
CA ARG A 193 -2.42 11.25 1.11
C ARG A 193 -1.66 11.56 -0.18
N PRO A 194 -1.09 10.57 -0.85
CA PRO A 194 -0.30 10.80 -2.05
C PRO A 194 -1.08 11.51 -3.17
N ILE A 195 -2.41 11.38 -3.22
CA ILE A 195 -3.27 12.08 -4.19
C ILE A 195 -3.21 13.60 -4.01
N GLU A 196 -2.99 14.11 -2.80
CA GLU A 196 -2.81 15.54 -2.53
C GLU A 196 -1.44 16.03 -3.06
N HIS A 197 -0.51 15.09 -3.32
CA HIS A 197 0.84 15.32 -3.85
C HIS A 197 0.99 14.88 -5.32
N GLY A 198 -0.12 14.68 -6.03
CA GLY A 198 -0.11 14.41 -7.47
C GLY A 198 -0.07 12.93 -7.85
N ALA A 199 -0.18 11.99 -6.92
CA ALA A 199 -0.38 10.58 -7.26
C ALA A 199 -1.71 10.37 -7.99
N ASP A 200 -1.70 9.55 -9.02
CA ASP A 200 -2.87 9.22 -9.82
C ASP A 200 -3.54 7.94 -9.35
N ILE A 201 -2.74 6.98 -8.93
CA ILE A 201 -3.18 5.69 -8.41
C ILE A 201 -2.48 5.44 -7.08
N VAL A 202 -3.24 5.08 -6.06
CA VAL A 202 -2.70 4.65 -4.77
C VAL A 202 -3.05 3.18 -4.55
N VAL A 203 -2.10 2.39 -4.04
CA VAL A 203 -2.32 1.00 -3.67
C VAL A 203 -2.01 0.79 -2.20
N HIS A 204 -2.71 -0.17 -1.59
CA HIS A 204 -2.45 -0.61 -0.23
C HIS A 204 -2.45 -2.12 -0.10
N SER A 205 -1.52 -2.63 0.66
CA SER A 205 -1.74 -3.88 1.39
C SER A 205 -2.58 -3.57 2.63
N ALA A 206 -3.90 -3.74 2.52
CA ALA A 206 -4.81 -3.50 3.65
C ALA A 206 -4.58 -4.48 4.82
N THR A 207 -3.84 -5.56 4.57
CA THR A 207 -3.32 -6.51 5.56
C THR A 207 -2.52 -5.82 6.68
N LYS A 208 -1.85 -4.70 6.35
CA LYS A 208 -0.90 -3.98 7.21
C LYS A 208 -1.66 -3.00 8.12
N PHE A 209 -1.28 -1.75 8.21
CA PHE A 209 -1.89 -0.77 9.12
C PHE A 209 -3.40 -0.59 8.98
N LEU A 210 -3.97 -0.70 7.77
CA LEU A 210 -5.43 -0.56 7.60
C LEU A 210 -6.19 -1.59 8.42
N GLY A 211 -5.83 -2.88 8.31
CA GLY A 211 -6.34 -3.94 9.17
C GLY A 211 -5.76 -3.91 10.57
N GLY A 212 -4.44 -3.83 10.67
CA GLY A 212 -3.66 -3.57 11.88
C GLY A 212 -3.53 -4.72 12.89
N HIS A 213 -4.17 -5.86 12.67
CA HIS A 213 -4.30 -6.92 13.67
C HIS A 213 -3.75 -8.28 13.20
N GLY A 214 -3.21 -8.38 11.98
CA GLY A 214 -2.69 -9.63 11.42
C GLY A 214 -3.75 -10.73 11.22
N THR A 215 -5.04 -10.37 11.18
CA THR A 215 -6.16 -11.32 11.17
C THR A 215 -6.64 -11.70 9.78
N THR A 216 -6.40 -10.86 8.78
CA THR A 216 -6.85 -11.09 7.40
C THR A 216 -5.95 -10.43 6.36
N LEU A 217 -5.93 -11.01 5.17
CA LEU A 217 -5.32 -10.40 4.00
C LEU A 217 -6.31 -9.49 3.30
N GLY A 218 -5.79 -8.45 2.63
CA GLY A 218 -6.55 -7.59 1.73
C GLY A 218 -5.65 -6.64 0.97
N GLY A 219 -6.14 -6.17 -0.16
CA GLY A 219 -5.52 -5.12 -0.95
C GLY A 219 -6.56 -4.11 -1.40
N VAL A 220 -6.15 -2.89 -1.67
CA VAL A 220 -7.04 -1.86 -2.21
C VAL A 220 -6.30 -1.06 -3.27
N ILE A 221 -6.96 -0.77 -4.39
CA ILE A 221 -6.52 0.17 -5.41
C ILE A 221 -7.43 1.39 -5.32
N ILE A 222 -6.87 2.59 -5.29
CA ILE A 222 -7.60 3.86 -5.26
C ILE A 222 -7.27 4.65 -6.52
N ASP A 223 -8.30 5.13 -7.21
CA ASP A 223 -8.21 6.01 -8.37
C ASP A 223 -8.40 7.45 -7.93
N SER A 224 -7.45 8.33 -8.26
CA SER A 224 -7.58 9.76 -7.99
C SER A 224 -8.67 10.41 -8.84
N GLY A 225 -8.98 9.84 -10.01
CA GLY A 225 -9.87 10.42 -11.02
C GLY A 225 -9.31 11.63 -11.74
N LYS A 226 -8.02 11.94 -11.54
CA LYS A 226 -7.37 13.17 -12.07
C LYS A 226 -6.57 12.93 -13.34
N PHE A 227 -6.15 11.68 -13.62
CA PHE A 227 -5.35 11.34 -14.78
C PHE A 227 -6.18 11.28 -16.06
N ASP A 228 -5.72 11.95 -17.12
CA ASP A 228 -6.36 11.87 -18.44
C ASP A 228 -5.86 10.66 -19.24
N TRP A 229 -6.62 9.56 -19.15
CA TRP A 229 -6.32 8.29 -19.85
C TRP A 229 -6.31 8.41 -21.38
N THR A 230 -6.83 9.50 -21.96
CA THR A 230 -6.95 9.70 -23.40
C THR A 230 -5.81 10.50 -24.00
N ALA A 231 -5.14 11.34 -23.22
CA ALA A 231 -4.22 12.37 -23.70
C ALA A 231 -2.96 11.80 -24.39
N SER A 232 -2.37 10.73 -23.83
CA SER A 232 -1.09 10.18 -24.30
C SER A 232 -1.21 9.06 -25.34
N GLY A 233 -2.40 8.49 -25.52
CA GLY A 233 -2.61 7.31 -26.35
C GLY A 233 -1.98 6.00 -25.83
N LYS A 234 -1.36 6.05 -24.64
CA LYS A 234 -0.66 4.89 -24.04
C LYS A 234 -1.59 3.85 -23.41
N TYR A 235 -2.87 4.18 -23.17
CA TYR A 235 -3.82 3.36 -22.39
C TYR A 235 -5.09 2.99 -23.19
N PRO A 236 -4.97 2.39 -24.38
CA PRO A 236 -6.14 2.10 -25.24
C PRO A 236 -7.16 1.17 -24.59
N ALA A 237 -6.73 0.24 -23.72
CA ALA A 237 -7.63 -0.68 -23.04
C ALA A 237 -8.63 0.01 -22.10
N ILE A 238 -8.30 1.19 -21.58
CA ILE A 238 -9.14 2.02 -20.71
C ILE A 238 -9.88 3.08 -21.53
N ALA A 239 -9.17 3.73 -22.46
CA ALA A 239 -9.64 4.89 -23.20
C ALA A 239 -10.52 4.54 -24.41
N GLU A 240 -10.19 3.45 -25.12
CA GLU A 240 -10.82 3.09 -26.36
C GLU A 240 -11.97 2.07 -26.21
N ALA A 241 -12.63 1.74 -27.30
CA ALA A 241 -13.70 0.75 -27.36
C ALA A 241 -13.19 -0.64 -26.97
N ASN A 242 -13.72 -1.21 -25.90
CA ASN A 242 -13.31 -2.54 -25.41
C ASN A 242 -14.19 -3.64 -26.01
N PRO A 243 -13.61 -4.61 -26.75
CA PRO A 243 -14.37 -5.67 -27.41
C PRO A 243 -15.06 -6.62 -26.41
N SER A 244 -14.50 -6.79 -25.20
CA SER A 244 -15.10 -7.61 -24.13
C SER A 244 -16.34 -6.97 -23.51
N TYR A 245 -16.56 -5.67 -23.74
CA TYR A 245 -17.71 -4.90 -23.26
C TYR A 245 -18.46 -4.22 -24.41
N HIS A 246 -18.76 -4.97 -25.47
CA HIS A 246 -19.56 -4.50 -26.59
C HIS A 246 -19.10 -3.18 -27.22
N GLY A 247 -17.79 -2.90 -27.19
CA GLY A 247 -17.22 -1.67 -27.72
C GLY A 247 -17.38 -0.43 -26.81
N VAL A 248 -17.71 -0.62 -25.55
CA VAL A 248 -17.78 0.50 -24.57
C VAL A 248 -16.36 0.91 -24.15
N SER A 249 -16.08 2.21 -24.10
CA SER A 249 -14.88 2.78 -23.48
C SER A 249 -15.12 2.98 -21.98
N PHE A 250 -14.16 2.56 -21.13
CA PHE A 250 -14.29 2.74 -19.68
C PHE A 250 -14.25 4.20 -19.27
N VAL A 251 -13.48 5.04 -19.98
CA VAL A 251 -13.49 6.50 -19.76
C VAL A 251 -14.90 7.08 -19.99
N LYS A 252 -15.60 6.64 -21.05
CA LYS A 252 -16.97 7.10 -21.33
C LYS A 252 -17.99 6.54 -20.36
N ALA A 253 -17.82 5.29 -19.92
CA ALA A 253 -18.80 4.59 -19.06
C ALA A 253 -18.68 5.00 -17.59
N ALA A 254 -17.46 5.22 -17.09
CA ALA A 254 -17.18 5.42 -15.66
C ALA A 254 -16.54 6.80 -15.33
N GLY A 255 -16.21 7.60 -16.36
CA GLY A 255 -15.62 8.93 -16.15
C GLY A 255 -14.35 8.86 -15.29
N PRO A 256 -14.30 9.63 -14.18
CA PRO A 256 -13.12 9.67 -13.30
C PRO A 256 -12.75 8.33 -12.67
N ALA A 257 -13.69 7.38 -12.54
CA ALA A 257 -13.45 6.05 -11.98
C ALA A 257 -13.07 5.00 -13.04
N ALA A 258 -12.61 5.42 -14.22
CA ALA A 258 -12.35 4.55 -15.36
C ALA A 258 -11.35 3.44 -15.04
N PHE A 259 -10.27 3.76 -14.32
CA PHE A 259 -9.20 2.81 -14.03
C PHE A 259 -9.68 1.65 -13.14
N VAL A 260 -10.26 1.94 -11.99
CA VAL A 260 -10.74 0.87 -11.08
C VAL A 260 -11.92 0.12 -11.68
N THR A 261 -12.76 0.80 -12.51
CA THR A 261 -13.86 0.14 -13.22
C THR A 261 -13.34 -0.84 -14.25
N TYR A 262 -12.31 -0.47 -15.01
CA TYR A 262 -11.65 -1.36 -15.95
C TYR A 262 -11.08 -2.60 -15.22
N ILE A 263 -10.36 -2.42 -14.12
CA ILE A 263 -9.79 -3.54 -13.36
C ILE A 263 -10.91 -4.45 -12.83
N ARG A 264 -11.98 -3.91 -12.28
CA ARG A 264 -13.15 -4.68 -11.80
C ARG A 264 -13.79 -5.49 -12.91
N ALA A 265 -14.06 -4.84 -14.04
CA ALA A 265 -14.81 -5.42 -15.13
C ALA A 265 -14.02 -6.45 -15.95
N ILE A 266 -12.70 -6.32 -16.01
CA ILE A 266 -11.81 -7.19 -16.79
C ILE A 266 -10.97 -8.09 -15.87
N LEU A 267 -10.00 -7.54 -15.15
CA LEU A 267 -9.02 -8.35 -14.43
C LEU A 267 -9.65 -9.12 -13.25
N LEU A 268 -10.41 -8.45 -12.41
CA LEU A 268 -11.06 -9.10 -11.27
C LEU A 268 -12.11 -10.11 -11.73
N ARG A 269 -12.93 -9.76 -12.74
CA ARG A 269 -13.93 -10.67 -13.30
C ARG A 269 -13.30 -11.96 -13.82
N ASP A 270 -12.20 -11.84 -14.55
CA ASP A 270 -11.65 -12.95 -15.34
C ASP A 270 -10.61 -13.77 -14.56
N THR A 271 -9.87 -13.16 -13.60
CA THR A 271 -8.80 -13.83 -12.86
C THR A 271 -9.10 -14.05 -11.37
N GLY A 272 -10.11 -13.34 -10.80
CA GLY A 272 -10.80 -13.76 -9.60
C GLY A 272 -10.14 -13.47 -8.25
N ALA A 273 -9.21 -12.50 -8.13
CA ALA A 273 -8.59 -12.11 -6.84
C ALA A 273 -9.56 -11.31 -5.93
N THR A 274 -10.76 -11.84 -5.74
CA THR A 274 -11.84 -11.23 -4.96
C THR A 274 -11.57 -11.31 -3.46
N ILE A 275 -11.82 -10.23 -2.73
CA ILE A 275 -11.82 -10.24 -1.26
C ILE A 275 -13.12 -10.87 -0.75
N SER A 276 -13.05 -11.62 0.35
CA SER A 276 -14.27 -12.12 0.99
C SER A 276 -14.99 -11.01 1.79
N PRO A 277 -16.33 -11.06 1.94
CA PRO A 277 -17.05 -10.09 2.77
C PRO A 277 -16.64 -10.15 4.25
N PHE A 278 -16.22 -11.30 4.76
CA PHE A 278 -15.66 -11.41 6.10
C PHE A 278 -14.33 -10.68 6.25
N ALA A 279 -13.43 -10.81 5.26
CA ALA A 279 -12.17 -10.06 5.25
C ALA A 279 -12.44 -8.56 5.16
N ALA A 280 -13.34 -8.12 4.28
CA ALA A 280 -13.75 -6.73 4.17
C ALA A 280 -14.29 -6.18 5.51
N PHE A 281 -15.13 -6.95 6.20
CA PHE A 281 -15.65 -6.58 7.53
C PHE A 281 -14.52 -6.44 8.56
N LEU A 282 -13.57 -7.39 8.64
CA LEU A 282 -12.43 -7.30 9.55
C LEU A 282 -11.54 -6.08 9.27
N LEU A 283 -11.32 -5.76 7.99
CA LEU A 283 -10.58 -4.55 7.59
C LEU A 283 -11.33 -3.28 8.00
N LEU A 284 -12.64 -3.24 7.83
CA LEU A 284 -13.47 -2.11 8.31
C LEU A 284 -13.34 -1.90 9.81
N GLN A 285 -13.33 -2.97 10.61
CA GLN A 285 -13.09 -2.89 12.05
C GLN A 285 -11.71 -2.30 12.38
N GLY A 286 -10.67 -2.69 11.63
CA GLY A 286 -9.34 -2.10 11.75
C GLY A 286 -9.32 -0.61 11.41
N ILE A 287 -9.97 -0.22 10.32
CA ILE A 287 -10.01 1.17 9.85
C ILE A 287 -10.72 2.09 10.85
N GLU A 288 -11.75 1.62 11.55
CA GLU A 288 -12.47 2.42 12.54
C GLU A 288 -11.59 2.95 13.69
N THR A 289 -10.47 2.32 13.97
CA THR A 289 -9.50 2.74 14.99
C THR A 289 -8.16 3.17 14.40
N LEU A 290 -8.08 3.40 13.09
CA LEU A 290 -6.81 3.63 12.40
C LEU A 290 -6.04 4.82 12.98
N SER A 291 -6.66 5.98 13.11
CA SER A 291 -6.02 7.20 13.64
C SER A 291 -5.46 6.97 15.05
N LEU A 292 -6.25 6.38 15.95
CA LEU A 292 -5.84 6.11 17.33
C LEU A 292 -4.62 5.18 17.41
N ARG A 293 -4.60 4.15 16.56
CA ARG A 293 -3.47 3.20 16.49
C ARG A 293 -2.22 3.87 15.95
N LEU A 294 -2.35 4.64 14.87
CA LEU A 294 -1.22 5.29 14.22
C LEU A 294 -0.59 6.37 15.08
N GLU A 295 -1.37 7.15 15.83
CA GLU A 295 -0.85 8.08 16.82
C GLU A 295 0.01 7.37 17.87
N ARG A 296 -0.48 6.23 18.38
CA ARG A 296 0.26 5.43 19.37
C ARG A 296 1.51 4.80 18.75
N HIS A 297 1.44 4.26 17.52
CA HIS A 297 2.61 3.76 16.81
C HIS A 297 3.68 4.86 16.65
N ALA A 298 3.30 6.05 16.21
CA ALA A 298 4.23 7.17 16.01
C ALA A 298 4.84 7.66 17.33
N GLU A 299 4.03 7.76 18.39
CA GLU A 299 4.50 8.15 19.72
C GLU A 299 5.53 7.16 20.27
N ASN A 300 5.23 5.87 20.21
CA ASN A 300 6.13 4.81 20.65
C ASN A 300 7.41 4.79 19.81
N THR A 301 7.29 4.87 18.49
CA THR A 301 8.43 4.91 17.56
C THR A 301 9.40 6.03 17.89
N LYS A 302 8.90 7.24 18.12
CA LYS A 302 9.74 8.38 18.48
C LYS A 302 10.57 8.13 19.75
N LYS A 303 9.98 7.46 20.74
CA LYS A 303 10.66 7.11 22.00
C LYS A 303 11.68 5.98 21.81
N VAL A 304 11.34 4.97 21.00
CA VAL A 304 12.25 3.87 20.65
C VAL A 304 13.44 4.37 19.84
N VAL A 305 13.22 5.21 18.82
CA VAL A 305 14.29 5.82 18.02
C VAL A 305 15.26 6.62 18.93
N LYS A 306 14.71 7.39 19.86
CA LYS A 306 15.54 8.13 20.84
C LYS A 306 16.36 7.19 21.73
N PHE A 307 15.77 6.12 22.22
CA PHE A 307 16.45 5.12 23.04
C PHE A 307 17.58 4.43 22.26
N LEU A 308 17.28 3.91 21.07
CA LEU A 308 18.27 3.23 20.23
C LEU A 308 19.41 4.15 19.80
N ASN A 309 19.12 5.40 19.43
CA ASN A 309 20.13 6.36 18.98
C ASN A 309 21.10 6.78 20.10
N ALA A 310 20.72 6.58 21.37
CA ALA A 310 21.57 6.84 22.53
C ALA A 310 22.26 5.57 23.09
N HIS A 311 21.89 4.37 22.58
CA HIS A 311 22.33 3.12 23.16
C HIS A 311 23.77 2.78 22.73
N PRO A 312 24.68 2.41 23.67
CA PRO A 312 26.11 2.19 23.38
C PRO A 312 26.36 1.01 22.42
N GLN A 313 25.48 0.01 22.34
CA GLN A 313 25.61 -1.15 21.44
C GLN A 313 24.95 -0.92 20.07
N VAL A 314 24.35 0.25 19.81
CA VAL A 314 23.83 0.61 18.51
C VAL A 314 24.88 1.35 17.70
N GLU A 315 25.10 0.92 16.47
CA GLU A 315 26.01 1.56 15.51
C GLU A 315 25.30 2.68 14.76
N ARG A 316 24.08 2.40 14.26
CA ARG A 316 23.27 3.34 13.47
C ARG A 316 21.79 3.06 13.69
N VAL A 317 20.99 4.11 13.74
CA VAL A 317 19.52 4.04 13.59
C VAL A 317 19.15 4.65 12.25
N ASN A 318 18.50 3.87 11.39
CA ASN A 318 18.05 4.32 10.07
C ASN A 318 16.58 4.74 10.15
N HIS A 319 16.34 5.98 10.61
CA HIS A 319 14.99 6.53 10.76
C HIS A 319 14.93 7.97 10.26
N PRO A 320 13.99 8.34 9.37
CA PRO A 320 13.96 9.65 8.71
C PRO A 320 13.61 10.83 9.64
N SER A 321 13.17 10.59 10.86
CA SER A 321 12.98 11.66 11.86
C SER A 321 14.28 12.18 12.47
N LEU A 322 15.40 11.51 12.27
CA LEU A 322 16.71 11.97 12.77
C LEU A 322 17.26 13.07 11.86
N PRO A 323 17.72 14.20 12.41
CA PRO A 323 18.26 15.30 11.59
C PRO A 323 19.48 14.92 10.73
N SER A 324 20.17 13.83 11.08
CA SER A 324 21.29 13.28 10.30
C SER A 324 20.86 12.41 9.12
N HIS A 325 19.58 12.04 9.03
CA HIS A 325 19.09 11.22 7.93
C HIS A 325 18.93 12.06 6.66
N PRO A 326 19.34 11.55 5.47
CA PRO A 326 19.22 12.31 4.21
C PRO A 326 17.78 12.75 3.91
N ASP A 327 16.79 11.93 4.22
CA ASP A 327 15.37 12.22 3.97
C ASP A 327 14.68 13.03 5.08
N TYR A 328 15.42 13.53 6.06
CA TYR A 328 14.83 14.35 7.13
C TYR A 328 13.98 15.53 6.60
N PRO A 329 14.42 16.30 5.58
CA PRO A 329 13.58 17.36 5.00
C PRO A 329 12.26 16.87 4.41
N LEU A 330 12.28 15.72 3.73
CA LEU A 330 11.08 15.09 3.14
C LEU A 330 10.16 14.52 4.24
N TYR A 331 10.76 13.96 5.30
CA TYR A 331 9.99 13.53 6.46
C TYR A 331 9.25 14.70 7.11
N GLN A 332 9.91 15.86 7.29
CA GLN A 332 9.26 17.06 7.82
C GLN A 332 8.14 17.57 6.90
N LYS A 333 8.32 17.44 5.59
CA LYS A 333 7.35 17.85 4.57
C LYS A 333 6.11 16.96 4.56
N TYR A 334 6.30 15.64 4.49
CA TYR A 334 5.23 14.69 4.23
C TYR A 334 4.63 14.04 5.48
N PHE A 335 5.38 13.98 6.57
CA PHE A 335 5.00 13.30 7.81
C PHE A 335 5.04 14.22 9.05
N PRO A 336 4.41 15.41 9.03
CA PRO A 336 4.47 16.36 10.14
C PRO A 336 3.86 15.81 11.43
N ASN A 337 2.95 14.84 11.34
CA ASN A 337 2.29 14.20 12.46
C ASN A 337 2.97 12.89 12.90
N GLY A 338 4.11 12.53 12.31
CA GLY A 338 4.82 11.31 12.59
C GLY A 338 4.61 10.25 11.51
N GLY A 339 5.23 9.08 11.68
CA GLY A 339 5.20 7.97 10.74
C GLY A 339 6.44 7.11 10.89
N ALA A 340 6.66 6.21 9.91
CA ALA A 340 7.85 5.36 9.84
C ALA A 340 8.06 4.46 11.08
N SER A 341 6.97 3.85 11.60
CA SER A 341 7.08 2.92 12.74
C SER A 341 7.71 1.58 12.37
N ILE A 342 8.06 1.42 11.10
CA ILE A 342 8.85 0.30 10.57
C ILE A 342 10.17 0.89 10.11
N PHE A 343 11.28 0.49 10.71
CA PHE A 343 12.59 1.02 10.41
C PHE A 343 13.68 0.02 10.76
N THR A 344 14.93 0.32 10.39
CA THR A 344 16.08 -0.52 10.70
C THR A 344 17.05 0.17 11.65
N PHE A 345 17.83 -0.65 12.36
CA PHE A 345 19.01 -0.21 13.05
C PHE A 345 20.12 -1.27 12.92
N ASP A 346 21.36 -0.84 13.02
CA ASP A 346 22.53 -1.71 13.00
C ASP A 346 23.06 -1.84 14.45
N ILE A 347 23.12 -3.09 14.95
CA ILE A 347 23.73 -3.38 16.25
C ILE A 347 25.24 -3.48 16.07
N LYS A 348 26.04 -3.10 17.09
CA LYS A 348 27.50 -3.31 17.06
C LYS A 348 27.83 -4.80 17.04
N GLY A 349 28.80 -5.17 16.21
CA GLY A 349 29.17 -6.56 15.98
C GLY A 349 28.74 -7.06 14.59
N GLY A 350 28.24 -8.25 14.50
CA GLY A 350 27.84 -8.89 13.26
C GLY A 350 26.48 -9.57 13.34
N MET A 351 26.29 -10.57 12.48
CA MET A 351 25.07 -11.37 12.41
C MET A 351 24.81 -12.13 13.72
N GLU A 352 25.85 -12.58 14.40
CA GLU A 352 25.73 -13.35 15.64
C GLU A 352 25.15 -12.51 16.78
N GLU A 353 25.59 -11.25 16.90
CA GLU A 353 25.06 -10.29 17.85
C GLU A 353 23.61 -9.93 17.53
N ALA A 354 23.29 -9.72 16.24
CA ALA A 354 21.93 -9.47 15.80
C ALA A 354 21.00 -10.64 16.15
N TYR A 355 21.43 -11.87 15.96
CA TYR A 355 20.66 -13.07 16.32
C TYR A 355 20.48 -13.17 17.83
N ARG A 356 21.54 -13.01 18.63
CA ARG A 356 21.43 -13.04 20.10
C ARG A 356 20.44 -12.00 20.61
N PHE A 357 20.50 -10.78 20.08
CA PHE A 357 19.56 -9.72 20.41
C PHE A 357 18.12 -10.14 20.11
N ILE A 358 17.84 -10.59 18.88
CA ILE A 358 16.48 -10.97 18.44
C ILE A 358 15.93 -12.15 19.25
N ASP A 359 16.74 -13.19 19.46
CA ASP A 359 16.32 -14.43 20.12
C ASP A 359 16.00 -14.25 21.60
N HIS A 360 16.46 -13.15 22.24
CA HIS A 360 16.18 -12.85 23.65
C HIS A 360 15.01 -11.89 23.86
N LEU A 361 14.44 -11.32 22.78
CA LEU A 361 13.24 -10.50 22.90
C LEU A 361 12.03 -11.35 23.33
N GLN A 362 11.16 -10.82 24.17
CA GLN A 362 10.00 -11.52 24.75
C GLN A 362 8.66 -10.94 24.25
N ILE A 363 8.62 -9.63 23.98
CA ILE A 363 7.43 -8.94 23.49
C ILE A 363 7.43 -8.90 21.96
N PHE A 364 8.58 -8.59 21.37
CA PHE A 364 8.71 -8.56 19.91
C PHE A 364 8.59 -9.97 19.33
N SER A 365 7.62 -10.18 18.44
CA SER A 365 7.48 -11.47 17.75
C SER A 365 8.40 -11.50 16.52
N LEU A 366 9.22 -12.56 16.42
CA LEU A 366 10.05 -12.83 15.24
C LEU A 366 9.18 -13.45 14.14
N LEU A 367 8.84 -12.69 13.12
CA LEU A 367 8.01 -13.16 12.01
C LEU A 367 8.07 -12.22 10.78
N ALA A 368 7.67 -12.75 9.62
CA ALA A 368 7.65 -12.03 8.35
C ALA A 368 6.38 -11.18 8.18
N ASN A 369 6.10 -10.28 9.11
CA ASN A 369 5.04 -9.27 8.99
C ASN A 369 5.53 -7.91 9.51
N VAL A 370 4.72 -6.87 9.35
CA VAL A 370 4.93 -5.50 9.82
C VAL A 370 3.59 -4.81 10.04
N ALA A 371 3.59 -3.66 10.71
CA ALA A 371 2.39 -2.81 10.85
C ALA A 371 1.23 -3.49 11.59
N ASP A 372 1.56 -4.35 12.54
CA ASP A 372 0.63 -4.95 13.51
C ASP A 372 0.56 -4.08 14.77
N VAL A 373 -0.54 -4.16 15.51
CA VAL A 373 -0.66 -3.52 16.84
C VAL A 373 0.37 -4.06 17.83
N LYS A 374 0.92 -5.25 17.58
CA LYS A 374 2.02 -5.85 18.35
C LYS A 374 3.36 -5.52 17.74
N SER A 375 4.36 -5.33 18.57
CA SER A 375 5.75 -5.12 18.14
C SER A 375 6.33 -6.37 17.50
N LEU A 376 6.98 -6.19 16.34
CA LEU A 376 7.55 -7.26 15.53
C LEU A 376 9.01 -6.98 15.22
N VAL A 377 9.78 -8.04 15.03
CA VAL A 377 11.21 -7.99 14.68
C VAL A 377 11.54 -9.00 13.61
N ILE A 378 12.53 -8.70 12.77
CA ILE A 378 13.10 -9.66 11.82
C ILE A 378 14.55 -9.28 11.49
N HIS A 379 15.34 -10.27 11.08
CA HIS A 379 16.65 -10.08 10.49
C HIS A 379 16.53 -10.07 8.96
N PRO A 380 16.54 -8.90 8.29
CA PRO A 380 16.18 -8.82 6.86
C PRO A 380 17.12 -9.62 5.94
N ALA A 381 18.42 -9.55 6.17
CA ALA A 381 19.42 -10.20 5.30
C ALA A 381 19.22 -11.70 5.13
N THR A 382 18.76 -12.40 6.18
CA THR A 382 18.59 -13.88 6.14
C THR A 382 17.14 -14.33 5.98
N THR A 383 16.19 -13.38 5.81
CA THR A 383 14.76 -13.69 5.72
C THR A 383 14.09 -12.98 4.55
N THR A 384 13.58 -11.77 4.76
CA THR A 384 12.78 -11.03 3.76
C THR A 384 13.58 -10.60 2.53
N HIS A 385 14.92 -10.53 2.62
CA HIS A 385 15.84 -10.14 1.55
C HIS A 385 16.91 -11.21 1.27
N SER A 386 16.68 -12.45 1.73
CA SER A 386 17.62 -13.57 1.56
C SER A 386 17.84 -14.01 0.10
N GLN A 387 17.03 -13.49 -0.82
CA GLN A 387 17.16 -13.76 -2.25
C GLN A 387 18.11 -12.78 -2.95
N LEU A 388 18.50 -11.70 -2.28
CA LEU A 388 19.42 -10.69 -2.82
C LEU A 388 20.89 -11.15 -2.68
N SER A 389 21.70 -10.79 -3.66
CA SER A 389 23.16 -10.96 -3.57
C SER A 389 23.75 -10.04 -2.48
N PRO A 390 24.99 -10.30 -2.01
CA PRO A 390 25.66 -9.40 -1.08
C PRO A 390 25.79 -7.96 -1.59
N GLU A 391 25.96 -7.78 -2.88
CA GLU A 391 26.05 -6.49 -3.56
C GLU A 391 24.70 -5.77 -3.52
N GLU A 392 23.60 -6.46 -3.85
CA GLU A 392 22.25 -5.92 -3.79
C GLU A 392 21.82 -5.59 -2.35
N LEU A 393 22.20 -6.41 -1.37
CA LEU A 393 21.98 -6.09 0.05
C LEU A 393 22.71 -4.81 0.47
N ALA A 394 23.98 -4.65 0.02
CA ALA A 394 24.76 -3.45 0.30
C ALA A 394 24.15 -2.18 -0.35
N GLU A 395 23.63 -2.29 -1.59
CA GLU A 395 22.93 -1.21 -2.27
C GLU A 395 21.64 -0.78 -1.54
N GLN A 396 21.01 -1.73 -0.85
CA GLN A 396 19.82 -1.46 -0.01
C GLN A 396 20.19 -1.12 1.45
N GLU A 397 21.47 -0.89 1.74
CA GLU A 397 21.98 -0.60 3.08
C GLU A 397 21.64 -1.67 4.14
N ILE A 398 21.47 -2.93 3.73
CA ILE A 398 21.21 -4.07 4.59
C ILE A 398 22.52 -4.79 4.89
N LYS A 399 23.02 -4.65 6.12
CA LYS A 399 24.23 -5.29 6.60
C LYS A 399 23.91 -6.60 7.35
N PRO A 400 24.92 -7.45 7.63
CA PRO A 400 24.72 -8.65 8.46
C PRO A 400 24.25 -8.36 9.90
N ASN A 401 24.46 -7.15 10.41
CA ASN A 401 24.05 -6.70 11.74
C ASN A 401 22.81 -5.80 11.70
N THR A 402 22.12 -5.71 10.58
CA THR A 402 20.89 -4.90 10.44
C THR A 402 19.70 -5.66 10.99
N ILE A 403 18.92 -5.00 11.84
CA ILE A 403 17.68 -5.49 12.45
C ILE A 403 16.55 -4.58 12.02
N ARG A 404 15.42 -5.15 11.56
CA ARG A 404 14.19 -4.39 11.27
C ARG A 404 13.21 -4.55 12.42
N LEU A 405 12.71 -3.42 12.91
CA LEU A 405 11.63 -3.33 13.89
C LEU A 405 10.32 -2.85 13.23
N SER A 406 9.21 -3.32 13.73
CA SER A 406 7.88 -2.75 13.52
C SER A 406 7.31 -2.47 14.90
N ILE A 407 7.25 -1.20 15.28
CA ILE A 407 6.87 -0.79 16.64
C ILE A 407 5.37 -0.82 16.78
N GLY A 408 4.90 -1.53 17.79
CA GLY A 408 3.48 -1.72 18.10
C GLY A 408 2.91 -0.64 19.04
N THR A 409 1.76 -0.97 19.62
CA THR A 409 0.97 -0.07 20.47
C THR A 409 1.03 -0.40 21.96
N GLU A 410 1.90 -1.33 22.36
CA GLU A 410 2.13 -1.73 23.74
C GLU A 410 2.58 -0.53 24.61
N HIS A 411 2.63 -0.72 25.93
CA HIS A 411 3.16 0.29 26.80
C HIS A 411 4.65 0.55 26.51
N ILE A 412 5.03 1.80 26.35
CA ILE A 412 6.38 2.15 25.88
C ILE A 412 7.51 1.66 26.79
N GLU A 413 7.30 1.64 28.10
CA GLU A 413 8.32 1.15 29.03
C GLU A 413 8.56 -0.35 28.86
N ASP A 414 7.51 -1.13 28.54
CA ASP A 414 7.65 -2.55 28.27
C ASP A 414 8.41 -2.80 26.97
N ILE A 415 8.13 -2.02 25.91
CA ILE A 415 8.89 -2.07 24.64
C ILE A 415 10.37 -1.78 24.88
N ILE A 416 10.69 -0.70 25.61
CA ILE A 416 12.08 -0.29 25.89
C ILE A 416 12.78 -1.32 26.78
N ASN A 417 12.11 -1.88 27.79
CA ASN A 417 12.67 -2.91 28.66
C ASN A 417 12.96 -4.18 27.88
N ASP A 418 12.10 -4.58 26.95
CA ASP A 418 12.33 -5.73 26.11
C ASP A 418 13.51 -5.55 25.15
N LEU A 419 13.66 -4.36 24.55
CA LEU A 419 14.83 -4.03 23.75
C LEU A 419 16.12 -4.04 24.59
N GLN A 420 16.07 -3.51 25.84
CA GLN A 420 17.21 -3.55 26.77
C GLN A 420 17.58 -4.99 27.10
N HIS A 421 16.59 -5.86 27.36
CA HIS A 421 16.82 -7.26 27.61
C HIS A 421 17.51 -7.97 26.42
N GLY A 422 17.15 -7.63 25.19
CA GLY A 422 17.85 -8.08 24.00
C GLY A 422 19.32 -7.61 23.97
N PHE A 423 19.60 -6.35 24.33
CA PHE A 423 20.98 -5.84 24.42
C PHE A 423 21.80 -6.50 25.53
N ASP A 424 21.20 -6.75 26.71
CA ASP A 424 21.88 -7.41 27.83
C ASP A 424 22.35 -8.83 27.46
N ALA A 425 21.69 -9.49 26.49
CA ALA A 425 22.09 -10.80 26.01
C ALA A 425 23.28 -10.79 25.06
N VAL A 426 23.63 -9.61 24.52
CA VAL A 426 24.76 -9.44 23.59
C VAL A 426 26.06 -9.08 24.34
N GLU A 427 25.97 -8.52 25.56
CA GLU A 427 27.12 -8.30 26.43
C GLU A 427 27.74 -9.60 26.90
#